data_a0fb7523543e210bd0fdfee7795b4e43
#
_entry.id   a0fb7523543e210bd0fdfee7795b4e43
#
_cell.length_a   1.000
_cell.length_b   1.000
_cell.length_c   1.000
_cell.angle_alpha   90.00
_cell.angle_beta   90.00
_cell.angle_gamma   90.00
#
_symmetry.space_group_name_H-M   'P 1'
#
loop_
_entity.id
_entity.type
_entity.pdbx_description
1 polymer ?
#
loop_
_entity_poly.entity_id
_entity_poly.type
_entity_poly.pdbx_seq_one_letter_code
_entity_poly.pdbx_strand_id
1 'polypeptide(L)'
;MRNSIKRLCAENDMSVSELARRINMQPHALRRYTRVREDGNQEAQPSIELAQKIADAIGVSIDQVIGVDLGIAARQGNKEVRKMPLYGAVQGGEVGFDITDVDQPIDTIDTPSYLVSVEDAYAVFVTGNSMEPRYMAREVVYVHPHRPYRQGDYVVVQLRANGSTHAIVKRFVELTDTHVILSQHNPDREIRHPRENVAAIHTIVGTYQG
;
A
#
# COMPACT_ATOMS: atom_id res chain seq x y z
N MET A 1 -8.53 30.86 -4.75
CA MET A 1 -8.97 29.51 -5.17
C MET A 1 -9.77 29.61 -6.46
N ARG A 2 -9.46 28.81 -7.48
CA ARG A 2 -10.22 28.79 -8.74
C ARG A 2 -11.50 28.01 -8.51
N ASN A 3 -12.62 28.50 -9.03
CA ASN A 3 -13.91 27.84 -8.95
C ASN A 3 -13.84 26.37 -9.45
N SER A 4 -14.08 25.40 -8.58
CA SER A 4 -13.91 23.99 -8.89
C SER A 4 -14.87 23.50 -9.98
N ILE A 5 -16.16 23.87 -9.93
CA ILE A 5 -17.17 23.40 -10.90
C ILE A 5 -16.89 23.94 -12.31
N LYS A 6 -16.55 25.22 -12.44
CA LYS A 6 -16.24 25.82 -13.75
C LYS A 6 -14.97 25.23 -14.35
N ARG A 7 -13.95 24.96 -13.52
CA ARG A 7 -12.72 24.30 -13.94
C ARG A 7 -12.98 22.86 -14.38
N LEU A 8 -13.73 22.10 -13.59
CA LEU A 8 -14.07 20.71 -13.91
C LEU A 8 -14.87 20.61 -15.21
N CYS A 9 -15.81 21.54 -15.46
CA CYS A 9 -16.50 21.61 -16.74
C CYS A 9 -15.53 21.83 -17.90
N ALA A 10 -14.59 22.78 -17.75
CA ALA A 10 -13.61 23.09 -18.80
C ALA A 10 -12.62 21.94 -19.05
N GLU A 11 -12.19 21.23 -17.99
CA GLU A 11 -11.30 20.06 -18.08
C GLU A 11 -11.97 18.83 -18.74
N ASN A 12 -13.32 18.82 -18.80
CA ASN A 12 -14.10 17.74 -19.41
C ASN A 12 -14.88 18.18 -20.65
N ASP A 13 -14.42 19.24 -21.34
CA ASP A 13 -15.04 19.77 -22.58
C ASP A 13 -16.55 20.01 -22.47
N MET A 14 -17.02 20.40 -21.28
CA MET A 14 -18.44 20.60 -20.97
C MET A 14 -18.73 22.06 -20.64
N SER A 15 -19.83 22.60 -21.14
CA SER A 15 -20.30 23.91 -20.68
C SER A 15 -21.10 23.80 -19.38
N VAL A 16 -21.11 24.89 -18.59
CA VAL A 16 -21.94 24.97 -17.36
C VAL A 16 -23.45 24.81 -17.72
N SER A 17 -23.88 25.24 -18.89
CA SER A 17 -25.25 25.08 -19.37
C SER A 17 -25.57 23.62 -19.74
N GLU A 18 -24.62 22.90 -20.28
CA GLU A 18 -24.70 21.48 -20.56
C GLU A 18 -24.79 20.66 -19.26
N LEU A 19 -23.92 20.97 -18.29
CA LEU A 19 -23.97 20.37 -16.95
C LEU A 19 -25.32 20.58 -16.31
N ALA A 20 -25.86 21.81 -16.34
CA ALA A 20 -27.17 22.12 -15.77
C ALA A 20 -28.28 21.24 -16.39
N ARG A 21 -28.26 21.01 -17.70
CA ARG A 21 -29.20 20.11 -18.36
C ARG A 21 -29.06 18.66 -17.88
N ARG A 22 -27.84 18.16 -17.76
CA ARG A 22 -27.58 16.78 -17.31
C ARG A 22 -28.09 16.50 -15.90
N ILE A 23 -27.96 17.47 -14.99
CA ILE A 23 -28.44 17.35 -13.61
C ILE A 23 -29.88 17.82 -13.40
N ASN A 24 -30.62 18.08 -14.51
CA ASN A 24 -32.00 18.59 -14.51
C ASN A 24 -32.17 19.87 -13.67
N MET A 25 -31.26 20.81 -13.83
CA MET A 25 -31.25 22.11 -13.14
C MET A 25 -31.29 23.28 -14.14
N GLN A 26 -31.94 24.37 -13.75
CA GLN A 26 -31.90 25.57 -14.56
C GLN A 26 -30.51 26.20 -14.59
N PRO A 27 -29.99 26.63 -15.77
CA PRO A 27 -28.63 27.16 -15.88
C PRO A 27 -28.33 28.35 -14.96
N HIS A 28 -29.32 29.23 -14.72
CA HIS A 28 -29.15 30.35 -13.83
C HIS A 28 -29.01 29.94 -12.35
N ALA A 29 -29.66 28.84 -11.94
CA ALA A 29 -29.54 28.30 -10.58
C ALA A 29 -28.16 27.68 -10.33
N LEU A 30 -27.56 27.05 -11.34
CA LEU A 30 -26.21 26.50 -11.22
C LEU A 30 -25.13 27.60 -11.19
N ARG A 31 -25.37 28.75 -11.84
CA ARG A 31 -24.41 29.87 -11.91
C ARG A 31 -23.98 30.37 -10.54
N ARG A 32 -24.85 30.33 -9.51
CA ARG A 32 -24.52 30.77 -8.13
C ARG A 32 -23.36 29.95 -7.53
N TYR A 33 -23.20 28.71 -7.95
CA TYR A 33 -22.12 27.82 -7.50
C TYR A 33 -20.86 27.93 -8.37
N THR A 34 -20.91 28.69 -9.47
CA THR A 34 -19.79 28.94 -10.39
C THR A 34 -19.26 30.37 -10.30
N ARG A 35 -19.87 31.25 -9.54
CA ARG A 35 -19.37 32.59 -9.29
C ARG A 35 -18.34 32.60 -8.18
N VAL A 36 -17.35 33.47 -8.33
CA VAL A 36 -16.28 33.68 -7.35
C VAL A 36 -16.45 35.13 -6.85
N ARG A 37 -16.39 35.31 -5.53
CA ARG A 37 -16.39 36.64 -4.89
C ARG A 37 -15.06 37.34 -5.06
N GLU A 38 -14.98 38.62 -4.73
CA GLU A 38 -13.74 39.41 -4.78
C GLU A 38 -12.63 38.82 -3.88
N ASP A 39 -13.00 38.14 -2.81
CA ASP A 39 -12.12 37.43 -1.87
C ASP A 39 -11.56 36.07 -2.44
N GLY A 40 -11.96 35.71 -3.66
CA GLY A 40 -11.53 34.48 -4.32
C GLY A 40 -12.32 33.22 -3.91
N ASN A 41 -13.31 33.34 -3.01
CA ASN A 41 -14.15 32.23 -2.59
C ASN A 41 -15.40 32.07 -3.47
N GLN A 42 -15.97 30.86 -3.51
CA GLN A 42 -17.25 30.63 -4.19
C GLN A 42 -18.38 31.37 -3.50
N GLU A 43 -19.31 31.95 -4.27
CA GLU A 43 -20.49 32.68 -3.75
C GLU A 43 -21.40 31.76 -2.93
N ALA A 44 -21.52 30.49 -3.33
CA ALA A 44 -22.27 29.48 -2.60
C ALA A 44 -21.59 28.07 -2.78
N GLN A 45 -21.71 27.25 -1.75
CA GLN A 45 -21.32 25.84 -1.80
C GLN A 45 -22.54 24.98 -2.15
N PRO A 46 -22.39 23.97 -3.02
CA PRO A 46 -23.46 23.03 -3.30
C PRO A 46 -23.75 22.15 -2.07
N SER A 47 -25.00 21.75 -1.89
CA SER A 47 -25.31 20.67 -0.94
C SER A 47 -24.65 19.36 -1.36
N ILE A 48 -24.49 18.43 -0.44
CA ILE A 48 -23.89 17.11 -0.73
C ILE A 48 -24.63 16.41 -1.87
N GLU A 49 -25.96 16.43 -1.87
CA GLU A 49 -26.77 15.84 -2.95
C GLU A 49 -26.53 16.49 -4.31
N LEU A 50 -26.41 17.82 -4.33
CA LEU A 50 -26.12 18.55 -5.57
C LEU A 50 -24.67 18.29 -6.02
N ALA A 51 -23.73 18.25 -5.10
CA ALA A 51 -22.34 17.93 -5.39
C ALA A 51 -22.21 16.52 -5.97
N GLN A 52 -22.95 15.54 -5.46
CA GLN A 52 -22.99 14.18 -5.99
C GLN A 52 -23.55 14.17 -7.43
N LYS A 53 -24.68 14.81 -7.69
CA LYS A 53 -25.25 14.91 -9.04
C LYS A 53 -24.30 15.56 -10.03
N ILE A 54 -23.56 16.59 -9.60
CA ILE A 54 -22.54 17.24 -10.44
C ILE A 54 -21.38 16.28 -10.71
N ALA A 55 -20.89 15.58 -9.68
CA ALA A 55 -19.82 14.62 -9.79
C ALA A 55 -20.15 13.50 -10.77
N ASP A 56 -21.34 12.89 -10.64
CA ASP A 56 -21.84 11.84 -11.51
C ASP A 56 -22.00 12.32 -12.97
N ALA A 57 -22.49 13.55 -13.17
CA ALA A 57 -22.73 14.10 -14.50
C ALA A 57 -21.43 14.47 -15.26
N ILE A 58 -20.35 14.77 -14.54
CA ILE A 58 -19.04 15.08 -15.12
C ILE A 58 -18.15 13.84 -15.19
N GLY A 59 -18.40 12.83 -14.33
CA GLY A 59 -17.56 11.64 -14.17
C GLY A 59 -16.35 11.86 -13.25
N VAL A 60 -16.50 12.69 -12.22
CA VAL A 60 -15.46 13.02 -11.24
C VAL A 60 -15.90 12.64 -9.82
N SER A 61 -14.97 12.70 -8.85
CA SER A 61 -15.33 12.47 -7.46
C SER A 61 -16.03 13.68 -6.82
N ILE A 62 -16.86 13.44 -5.81
CA ILE A 62 -17.56 14.51 -5.07
C ILE A 62 -16.57 15.49 -4.44
N ASP A 63 -15.41 15.03 -3.96
CA ASP A 63 -14.37 15.86 -3.33
C ASP A 63 -13.81 16.90 -4.30
N GLN A 64 -13.71 16.55 -5.58
CA GLN A 64 -13.30 17.47 -6.63
C GLN A 64 -14.33 18.59 -6.86
N VAL A 65 -15.61 18.28 -6.66
CA VAL A 65 -16.69 19.25 -6.83
C VAL A 65 -16.77 20.22 -5.65
N ILE A 66 -16.66 19.73 -4.41
CA ILE A 66 -16.75 20.55 -3.21
C ILE A 66 -15.45 21.30 -2.88
N GLY A 67 -14.35 20.97 -3.56
CA GLY A 67 -13.07 21.65 -3.39
C GLY A 67 -12.45 21.43 -2.01
N VAL A 68 -12.89 20.42 -1.27
CA VAL A 68 -12.26 20.00 -0.02
C VAL A 68 -11.07 19.15 -0.37
N ASP A 69 -9.89 19.75 -0.29
CA ASP A 69 -8.64 19.00 -0.34
C ASP A 69 -8.47 18.31 1.02
N LEU A 70 -9.10 17.16 1.17
CA LEU A 70 -8.99 16.33 2.39
C LEU A 70 -7.61 15.67 2.51
N GLY A 71 -6.65 16.04 1.65
CA GLY A 71 -5.35 15.35 1.59
C GLY A 71 -5.45 13.88 1.17
N ILE A 72 -6.67 13.39 1.00
CA ILE A 72 -7.00 12.13 0.37
C ILE A 72 -7.16 12.46 -1.11
N ALA A 73 -6.04 12.61 -1.80
CA ALA A 73 -6.06 12.68 -3.25
C ALA A 73 -6.77 11.43 -3.74
N ALA A 74 -8.05 11.58 -4.14
CA ALA A 74 -8.67 10.64 -5.04
C ALA A 74 -7.89 10.73 -6.37
N ARG A 75 -6.75 10.09 -6.40
CA ARG A 75 -6.00 9.78 -7.62
C ARG A 75 -6.74 8.65 -8.34
N GLN A 76 -7.92 8.96 -8.85
CA GLN A 76 -8.53 8.20 -9.93
C GLN A 76 -8.15 8.85 -11.28
N GLY A 77 -6.88 9.09 -11.48
CA GLY A 77 -6.26 8.97 -12.79
C GLY A 77 -5.66 7.58 -12.79
N ASN A 78 -5.72 6.87 -13.90
CA ASN A 78 -5.13 5.57 -14.18
C ASN A 78 -3.82 5.39 -13.36
N LYS A 79 -3.96 4.96 -12.09
CA LYS A 79 -2.83 4.73 -11.23
C LYS A 79 -2.32 3.40 -11.73
N GLU A 80 -1.25 3.42 -12.49
CA GLU A 80 -0.42 2.24 -12.55
C GLU A 80 -0.23 1.81 -11.10
N VAL A 81 -0.88 0.72 -10.74
CA VAL A 81 -0.78 0.18 -9.39
C VAL A 81 0.68 -0.20 -9.24
N ARG A 82 1.40 0.52 -8.37
CA ARG A 82 2.81 0.21 -8.14
C ARG A 82 2.90 -1.26 -7.77
N LYS A 83 3.69 -1.99 -8.50
CA LYS A 83 3.99 -3.38 -8.21
C LYS A 83 5.21 -3.46 -7.32
N MET A 84 5.22 -4.47 -6.43
CA MET A 84 6.38 -4.82 -5.62
C MET A 84 6.80 -6.25 -5.91
N PRO A 85 8.07 -6.58 -5.78
CA PRO A 85 8.54 -7.96 -5.97
C PRO A 85 7.97 -8.88 -4.90
N LEU A 86 7.61 -10.08 -5.33
CA LEU A 86 7.19 -11.19 -4.48
C LEU A 86 8.25 -12.29 -4.56
N TYR A 87 8.78 -12.64 -3.40
CA TYR A 87 9.75 -13.71 -3.25
C TYR A 87 9.10 -14.97 -2.68
N GLY A 88 9.59 -16.14 -3.09
CA GLY A 88 9.02 -17.42 -2.69
C GLY A 88 10.04 -18.55 -2.80
N ALA A 89 9.65 -19.73 -2.35
CA ALA A 89 10.45 -20.93 -2.56
C ALA A 89 10.41 -21.32 -4.04
N VAL A 90 11.55 -21.46 -4.66
CA VAL A 90 11.67 -22.15 -5.96
C VAL A 90 11.43 -23.64 -5.72
N GLN A 91 10.49 -24.26 -6.45
CA GLN A 91 10.24 -25.70 -6.37
C GLN A 91 11.53 -26.48 -6.67
N GLY A 92 12.06 -27.18 -5.66
CA GLY A 92 13.25 -28.01 -5.82
C GLY A 92 14.10 -28.25 -4.57
N GLY A 93 13.80 -27.58 -3.46
CA GLY A 93 14.50 -27.79 -2.19
C GLY A 93 13.90 -28.96 -1.38
N GLU A 94 14.75 -29.73 -0.71
CA GLU A 94 14.33 -30.82 0.18
C GLU A 94 13.28 -30.34 1.20
N VAL A 95 12.28 -31.18 1.40
CA VAL A 95 11.18 -30.97 2.34
C VAL A 95 11.74 -30.73 3.75
N GLY A 96 11.45 -29.56 4.34
CA GLY A 96 11.69 -29.33 5.77
C GLY A 96 12.35 -28.01 6.18
N PHE A 97 12.63 -27.10 5.26
CA PHE A 97 13.17 -25.79 5.60
C PHE A 97 12.25 -24.65 5.17
N ASP A 98 11.91 -23.78 6.13
CA ASP A 98 11.15 -22.54 5.94
C ASP A 98 12.00 -21.46 5.21
N ILE A 99 12.61 -21.83 4.09
CA ILE A 99 13.60 -21.01 3.40
C ILE A 99 12.99 -20.47 2.10
N THR A 100 13.04 -19.16 1.96
CA THR A 100 12.65 -18.44 0.75
C THR A 100 13.89 -17.92 0.05
N ASP A 101 14.04 -18.22 -1.24
CA ASP A 101 15.08 -17.60 -2.06
C ASP A 101 14.69 -16.13 -2.31
N VAL A 102 15.63 -15.22 -2.05
CA VAL A 102 15.46 -13.76 -2.25
C VAL A 102 16.42 -13.19 -3.29
N ASP A 103 17.15 -14.02 -4.00
CA ASP A 103 18.05 -13.57 -5.06
C ASP A 103 17.25 -13.16 -6.31
N GLN A 104 16.08 -13.80 -6.56
CA GLN A 104 15.19 -13.41 -7.65
C GLN A 104 13.72 -13.48 -7.23
N PRO A 105 12.92 -12.45 -7.57
CA PRO A 105 11.49 -12.50 -7.33
C PRO A 105 10.83 -13.54 -8.23
N ILE A 106 9.85 -14.27 -7.69
CA ILE A 106 9.05 -15.24 -8.43
C ILE A 106 7.89 -14.61 -9.18
N ASP A 107 7.42 -13.43 -8.72
CA ASP A 107 6.31 -12.69 -9.29
C ASP A 107 6.33 -11.24 -8.79
N THR A 108 5.32 -10.47 -9.16
CA THR A 108 5.03 -9.15 -8.62
C THR A 108 3.59 -9.06 -8.15
N ILE A 109 3.34 -8.36 -7.04
CA ILE A 109 2.00 -8.11 -6.52
C ILE A 109 1.73 -6.61 -6.36
N ASP A 110 0.47 -6.27 -6.18
CA ASP A 110 0.06 -4.88 -5.94
C ASP A 110 0.64 -4.37 -4.62
N THR A 111 1.28 -3.20 -4.67
CA THR A 111 1.84 -2.58 -3.48
C THR A 111 0.72 -2.00 -2.62
N PRO A 112 0.57 -2.42 -1.34
CA PRO A 112 -0.36 -1.80 -0.41
C PRO A 112 -0.10 -0.29 -0.27
N SER A 113 -1.16 0.49 -0.05
CA SER A 113 -1.08 1.96 -0.02
C SER A 113 -0.05 2.50 0.98
N TYR A 114 0.12 1.83 2.12
CA TYR A 114 1.07 2.21 3.15
C TYR A 114 2.55 1.89 2.81
N LEU A 115 2.80 1.16 1.71
CA LEU A 115 4.14 0.83 1.22
C LEU A 115 4.48 1.53 -0.11
N VAL A 116 3.55 2.23 -0.74
CA VAL A 116 3.76 2.87 -2.06
C VAL A 116 4.94 3.85 -2.07
N SER A 117 5.20 4.53 -0.96
CA SER A 117 6.32 5.47 -0.82
C SER A 117 7.59 4.85 -0.25
N VAL A 118 7.58 3.56 0.06
CA VAL A 118 8.74 2.86 0.64
C VAL A 118 9.59 2.30 -0.49
N GLU A 119 10.84 2.72 -0.56
CA GLU A 119 11.83 2.15 -1.48
C GLU A 119 12.15 0.71 -1.06
N ASP A 120 12.39 -0.15 -2.06
CA ASP A 120 12.78 -1.55 -1.88
C ASP A 120 11.82 -2.38 -1.00
N ALA A 121 10.55 -1.91 -0.82
CA ALA A 121 9.53 -2.71 -0.20
C ALA A 121 9.26 -3.97 -1.05
N TYR A 122 9.08 -5.10 -0.38
CA TYR A 122 8.87 -6.38 -1.03
C TYR A 122 7.90 -7.27 -0.26
N ALA A 123 7.48 -8.35 -0.88
CA ALA A 123 6.63 -9.35 -0.27
C ALA A 123 7.31 -10.73 -0.31
N VAL A 124 6.93 -11.57 0.65
CA VAL A 124 7.47 -12.93 0.79
C VAL A 124 6.34 -13.90 1.03
N PHE A 125 6.33 -15.00 0.29
CA PHE A 125 5.50 -16.16 0.65
C PHE A 125 6.05 -16.84 1.90
N VAL A 126 5.17 -17.06 2.87
CA VAL A 126 5.48 -17.87 4.05
C VAL A 126 5.53 -19.35 3.62
N THR A 127 6.68 -19.95 3.83
CA THR A 127 6.89 -21.38 3.58
C THR A 127 6.99 -22.14 4.91
N GLY A 128 6.51 -23.40 4.92
CA GLY A 128 6.51 -24.21 6.13
C GLY A 128 5.50 -23.77 7.18
N ASN A 129 5.57 -24.36 8.37
CA ASN A 129 4.63 -24.20 9.46
C ASN A 129 5.27 -23.65 10.76
N SER A 130 6.53 -23.26 10.72
CA SER A 130 7.27 -22.84 11.92
C SER A 130 6.69 -21.59 12.59
N MET A 131 5.93 -20.79 11.85
CA MET A 131 5.31 -19.56 12.36
C MET A 131 3.81 -19.71 12.66
N GLU A 132 3.25 -20.92 12.49
CA GLU A 132 1.87 -21.18 12.88
C GLU A 132 1.68 -21.08 14.41
N PRO A 133 0.53 -20.54 14.87
CA PRO A 133 -0.64 -20.08 14.10
C PRO A 133 -0.58 -18.60 13.62
N ARG A 134 0.51 -17.90 13.83
CA ARG A 134 0.61 -16.45 13.49
C ARG A 134 0.64 -16.20 11.99
N TYR A 135 1.37 -17.02 11.28
CA TYR A 135 1.47 -17.03 9.81
C TYR A 135 1.32 -18.45 9.31
N MET A 136 0.36 -18.63 8.43
CA MET A 136 0.12 -19.94 7.80
C MET A 136 0.98 -20.09 6.54
N ALA A 137 1.26 -21.32 6.17
CA ALA A 137 1.89 -21.58 4.88
C ALA A 137 1.05 -21.00 3.73
N ARG A 138 1.69 -20.39 2.75
CA ARG A 138 1.11 -19.67 1.60
C ARG A 138 0.55 -18.28 1.89
N GLU A 139 0.54 -17.80 3.11
CA GLU A 139 0.29 -16.39 3.35
C GLU A 139 1.42 -15.55 2.74
N VAL A 140 1.08 -14.34 2.32
CA VAL A 140 2.03 -13.34 1.87
C VAL A 140 2.26 -12.35 3.00
N VAL A 141 3.52 -12.11 3.37
CA VAL A 141 3.91 -11.06 4.29
C VAL A 141 4.51 -9.87 3.53
N TYR A 142 4.12 -8.67 3.92
CA TYR A 142 4.63 -7.42 3.38
C TYR A 142 5.76 -6.89 4.24
N VAL A 143 6.88 -6.52 3.61
CA VAL A 143 8.13 -6.20 4.29
C VAL A 143 8.55 -4.77 4.02
N HIS A 144 8.91 -4.07 5.09
CA HIS A 144 9.47 -2.72 5.05
C HIS A 144 10.95 -2.77 5.44
N PRO A 145 11.91 -2.71 4.49
CA PRO A 145 13.33 -2.93 4.77
C PRO A 145 13.95 -1.87 5.67
N HIS A 146 13.45 -0.65 5.65
CA HIS A 146 14.04 0.48 6.40
C HIS A 146 13.36 0.76 7.75
N ARG A 147 12.29 0.02 8.10
CA ARG A 147 11.64 0.17 9.40
C ARG A 147 12.49 -0.49 10.49
N PRO A 148 12.86 0.24 11.56
CA PRO A 148 13.55 -0.36 12.69
C PRO A 148 12.74 -1.48 13.34
N TYR A 149 13.34 -2.63 13.56
CA TYR A 149 12.74 -3.75 14.28
C TYR A 149 13.02 -3.65 15.78
N ARG A 150 12.14 -4.22 16.58
CA ARG A 150 12.20 -4.26 18.04
C ARG A 150 11.97 -5.69 18.53
N GLN A 151 12.37 -5.96 19.77
CA GLN A 151 12.04 -7.24 20.42
C GLN A 151 10.53 -7.52 20.33
N GLY A 152 10.19 -8.72 19.87
CA GLY A 152 8.82 -9.16 19.66
C GLY A 152 8.24 -8.90 18.27
N ASP A 153 8.89 -8.08 17.45
CA ASP A 153 8.46 -7.88 16.07
C ASP A 153 8.67 -9.13 15.23
N TYR A 154 7.81 -9.30 14.24
CA TYR A 154 8.00 -10.33 13.22
C TYR A 154 8.86 -9.74 12.10
N VAL A 155 9.83 -10.53 11.69
CA VAL A 155 10.88 -10.08 10.76
C VAL A 155 11.13 -11.13 9.68
N VAL A 156 11.57 -10.65 8.53
CA VAL A 156 12.26 -11.45 7.53
C VAL A 156 13.76 -11.30 7.78
N VAL A 157 14.42 -12.40 8.04
CA VAL A 157 15.87 -12.43 8.23
C VAL A 157 16.51 -13.05 6.99
N GLN A 158 17.39 -12.32 6.36
CA GLN A 158 18.17 -12.78 5.21
C GLN A 158 19.47 -13.39 5.70
N LEU A 159 19.70 -14.65 5.36
CA LEU A 159 20.87 -15.45 5.75
C LEU A 159 21.73 -15.76 4.54
N ARG A 160 23.03 -15.57 4.67
CA ARG A 160 24.01 -16.01 3.68
C ARG A 160 24.36 -17.47 3.94
N ALA A 161 24.18 -18.32 2.95
CA ALA A 161 24.59 -19.73 3.01
C ALA A 161 25.01 -20.19 1.62
N ASN A 162 26.17 -20.81 1.50
CA ASN A 162 26.67 -21.44 0.27
C ASN A 162 26.66 -20.54 -0.98
N GLY A 163 26.89 -19.24 -0.82
CA GLY A 163 26.92 -18.28 -1.92
C GLY A 163 25.55 -17.75 -2.37
N SER A 164 24.47 -18.18 -1.72
CA SER A 164 23.10 -17.71 -1.95
C SER A 164 22.57 -16.97 -0.72
N THR A 165 21.54 -16.14 -0.93
CA THR A 165 20.83 -15.47 0.15
C THR A 165 19.46 -16.11 0.33
N HIS A 166 19.20 -16.58 1.53
CA HIS A 166 17.93 -17.20 1.91
C HIS A 166 17.22 -16.36 2.95
N ALA A 167 15.89 -16.29 2.88
CA ALA A 167 15.08 -15.60 3.87
C ALA A 167 14.28 -16.57 4.72
N ILE A 168 14.19 -16.25 5.99
CA ILE A 168 13.32 -16.93 6.97
C ILE A 168 12.40 -15.91 7.65
N VAL A 169 11.16 -16.31 7.92
CA VAL A 169 10.21 -15.53 8.71
C VAL A 169 10.29 -16.01 10.15
N LYS A 170 10.62 -15.12 11.09
CA LYS A 170 10.75 -15.44 12.53
C LYS A 170 10.29 -14.24 13.37
N ARG A 171 10.17 -14.45 14.68
CA ARG A 171 9.99 -13.39 15.65
C ARG A 171 11.35 -12.97 16.19
N PHE A 172 11.63 -11.68 16.19
CA PHE A 172 12.89 -11.14 16.69
C PHE A 172 12.90 -11.14 18.22
N VAL A 173 13.95 -11.67 18.82
CA VAL A 173 14.16 -11.70 20.27
C VAL A 173 15.23 -10.73 20.67
N GLU A 174 16.47 -10.90 20.17
CA GLU A 174 17.60 -10.10 20.57
C GLU A 174 18.71 -10.11 19.52
N LEU A 175 19.48 -9.03 19.48
CA LEU A 175 20.73 -8.92 18.74
C LEU A 175 21.87 -8.78 19.74
N THR A 176 22.74 -9.78 19.81
CA THR A 176 23.97 -9.76 20.61
C THR A 176 25.17 -9.40 19.73
N ASP A 177 26.34 -9.30 20.34
CA ASP A 177 27.58 -9.01 19.61
C ASP A 177 27.91 -10.12 18.59
N THR A 178 27.53 -11.36 18.88
CA THR A 178 27.91 -12.55 18.10
C THR A 178 26.74 -13.22 17.39
N HIS A 179 25.50 -13.05 17.86
CA HIS A 179 24.35 -13.78 17.36
C HIS A 179 23.11 -12.90 17.19
N VAL A 180 22.26 -13.27 16.25
CA VAL A 180 20.86 -12.88 16.18
C VAL A 180 20.03 -13.99 16.80
N ILE A 181 19.22 -13.67 17.81
CA ILE A 181 18.32 -14.61 18.50
C ILE A 181 16.92 -14.36 17.98
N LEU A 182 16.32 -15.41 17.50
CA LEU A 182 14.99 -15.44 16.90
C LEU A 182 14.14 -16.48 17.61
N SER A 183 12.82 -16.36 17.56
CA SER A 183 11.92 -17.42 18.00
C SER A 183 10.95 -17.82 16.90
N GLN A 184 10.50 -19.06 16.96
CA GLN A 184 9.43 -19.62 16.13
C GLN A 184 8.34 -20.20 17.03
N HIS A 185 7.16 -20.43 16.47
CA HIS A 185 6.01 -20.93 17.22
C HIS A 185 5.84 -22.44 17.14
N ASN A 186 6.27 -23.04 16.04
CA ASN A 186 6.05 -24.47 15.82
C ASN A 186 7.31 -25.17 15.27
N PRO A 187 7.94 -26.05 16.06
CA PRO A 187 7.81 -26.13 17.53
C PRO A 187 8.27 -24.83 18.18
N ASP A 188 7.70 -24.49 19.32
CA ASP A 188 8.08 -23.30 20.09
C ASP A 188 9.53 -23.45 20.58
N ARG A 189 10.41 -22.64 20.02
CA ARG A 189 11.84 -22.61 20.38
C ARG A 189 12.55 -21.34 19.91
N GLU A 190 13.64 -21.04 20.57
CA GLU A 190 14.62 -20.06 20.09
C GLU A 190 15.62 -20.69 19.11
N ILE A 191 16.04 -19.86 18.17
CA ILE A 191 17.04 -20.21 17.17
C ILE A 191 18.09 -19.11 17.18
N ARG A 192 19.37 -19.50 17.11
CA ARG A 192 20.49 -18.57 17.12
C ARG A 192 21.26 -18.66 15.80
N HIS A 193 21.41 -17.54 15.14
CA HIS A 193 22.21 -17.42 13.93
C HIS A 193 23.44 -16.57 14.20
N PRO A 194 24.64 -17.00 13.82
CA PRO A 194 25.83 -16.16 13.88
C PRO A 194 25.59 -14.85 13.12
N ARG A 195 25.93 -13.72 13.74
CA ARG A 195 25.69 -12.40 13.17
C ARG A 195 26.34 -12.21 11.78
N GLU A 196 27.49 -12.81 11.57
CA GLU A 196 28.22 -12.82 10.29
C GLU A 196 27.44 -13.46 9.14
N ASN A 197 26.56 -14.41 9.45
CA ASN A 197 25.71 -15.09 8.46
C ASN A 197 24.43 -14.29 8.17
N VAL A 198 24.10 -13.26 8.94
CA VAL A 198 22.91 -12.44 8.73
C VAL A 198 23.23 -11.30 7.77
N ALA A 199 22.61 -11.31 6.59
CA ALA A 199 22.74 -10.26 5.59
C ALA A 199 21.89 -9.03 5.95
N ALA A 200 20.63 -9.27 6.35
CA ALA A 200 19.69 -8.20 6.72
C ALA A 200 18.58 -8.74 7.64
N ILE A 201 17.94 -7.81 8.38
CA ILE A 201 16.74 -8.06 9.17
C ILE A 201 15.74 -6.97 8.82
N HIS A 202 14.59 -7.36 8.27
CA HIS A 202 13.56 -6.46 7.79
C HIS A 202 12.23 -6.69 8.50
N THR A 203 11.52 -5.60 8.83
CA THR A 203 10.26 -5.68 9.59
C THR A 203 9.10 -6.07 8.71
N ILE A 204 8.31 -7.06 9.15
CA ILE A 204 7.01 -7.37 8.56
C ILE A 204 5.98 -6.35 9.04
N VAL A 205 5.25 -5.74 8.12
CA VAL A 205 4.30 -4.66 8.39
C VAL A 205 2.85 -4.98 8.02
N GLY A 206 2.62 -6.12 7.40
CA GLY A 206 1.27 -6.57 7.04
C GLY A 206 1.27 -7.97 6.45
N THR A 207 0.07 -8.52 6.23
CA THR A 207 -0.13 -9.83 5.61
C THR A 207 -1.28 -9.78 4.62
N TYR A 208 -1.29 -10.70 3.69
CA TYR A 208 -2.38 -10.98 2.77
C TYR A 208 -2.63 -12.49 2.72
N GLN A 209 -3.89 -12.86 2.93
CA GLN A 209 -4.40 -14.20 2.70
C GLN A 209 -5.13 -14.17 1.36
N GLY A 210 -4.59 -14.88 0.37
CA GLY A 210 -5.18 -15.01 -0.96
C GLY A 210 -6.39 -15.93 -0.98
#